data_0c0abbb75633d0d2fea3cf22f0db669b
#
_entry.id   0c0abbb75633d0d2fea3cf22f0db669b
#
_cell.length_a   1.000
_cell.length_b   1.000
_cell.length_c   1.000
_cell.angle_alpha   90.00
_cell.angle_beta   90.00
_cell.angle_gamma   90.00
#
_symmetry.space_group_name_H-M   'P 1'
#
loop_
_entity.id
_entity.type
_entity.pdbx_description
1 polymer ?
#
loop_
_entity_poly.entity_id
_entity_poly.type
_entity_poly.pdbx_seq_one_letter_code
_entity_poly.pdbx_strand_id
1 'polypeptide(L)'
;MNPMLPDRKQFAQDPAGYSRSAWMRWATIASLNGDGLDPFKQPTSEDLKSPLLWLTQAEAMSQAASVLISAEPSFGNVPPEMRGICDSQYCAVALMLVGYSLEVCLKAMIIVKEGVEAYSDAERKYLTHDLKKLAAFIHDLEAKDLATLELMTHFVAWAGRYPDPGAKFIDKHDSVFALAEQHQISGYDLFKLASKVMQYVRTFV
;
A
#
# COMPACT_ATOMS: atom_id res chain seq x y z
N MET A 1 20.44 -19.17 -10.56
CA MET A 1 19.30 -18.29 -10.83
C MET A 1 18.09 -18.92 -10.16
N ASN A 2 17.34 -18.22 -9.32
CA ASN A 2 16.14 -18.79 -8.70
C ASN A 2 15.05 -18.88 -9.78
N PRO A 3 14.58 -20.08 -10.18
CA PRO A 3 13.62 -20.25 -11.27
C PRO A 3 12.24 -19.64 -10.98
N MET A 4 11.99 -19.28 -9.71
CA MET A 4 10.74 -18.64 -9.28
C MET A 4 10.73 -17.12 -9.45
N LEU A 5 11.90 -16.48 -9.68
CA LEU A 5 11.97 -15.04 -9.88
C LEU A 5 11.98 -14.70 -11.38
N PRO A 6 11.12 -13.77 -11.79
CA PRO A 6 11.09 -13.32 -13.18
C PRO A 6 12.36 -12.56 -13.56
N ASP A 7 12.77 -12.71 -14.81
CA ASP A 7 13.86 -11.90 -15.36
C ASP A 7 13.35 -10.44 -15.54
N ARG A 8 13.89 -9.52 -14.74
CA ARG A 8 13.56 -8.09 -14.82
C ARG A 8 13.89 -7.43 -16.16
N LYS A 9 14.72 -8.04 -17.00
CA LYS A 9 14.96 -7.56 -18.36
C LYS A 9 13.69 -7.53 -19.20
N GLN A 10 12.76 -8.45 -18.93
CA GLN A 10 11.45 -8.46 -19.59
C GLN A 10 10.62 -7.22 -19.27
N PHE A 11 10.76 -6.63 -18.06
CA PHE A 11 10.11 -5.38 -17.70
C PHE A 11 10.49 -4.22 -18.61
N ALA A 12 11.75 -4.13 -19.01
CA ALA A 12 12.22 -3.08 -19.91
C ALA A 12 11.62 -3.20 -21.33
N GLN A 13 11.24 -4.41 -21.75
CA GLN A 13 10.67 -4.68 -23.08
C GLN A 13 9.14 -4.54 -23.09
N ASP A 14 8.48 -5.04 -22.04
CA ASP A 14 7.02 -5.00 -21.86
C ASP A 14 6.65 -4.79 -20.39
N PRO A 15 6.64 -3.52 -19.92
CA PRO A 15 6.34 -3.22 -18.52
C PRO A 15 4.90 -3.58 -18.13
N ALA A 16 3.95 -3.43 -19.05
CA ALA A 16 2.54 -3.74 -18.78
C ALA A 16 2.32 -5.25 -18.68
N GLY A 17 2.82 -6.03 -19.64
CA GLY A 17 2.72 -7.49 -19.61
C GLY A 17 3.49 -8.10 -18.43
N TYR A 18 4.67 -7.54 -18.10
CA TYR A 18 5.42 -7.98 -16.92
C TYR A 18 4.60 -7.80 -15.62
N SER A 19 3.97 -6.64 -15.45
CA SER A 19 3.12 -6.38 -14.28
C SER A 19 1.87 -7.27 -14.27
N ARG A 20 1.23 -7.47 -15.44
CA ARG A 20 0.08 -8.37 -15.57
C ARG A 20 0.43 -9.84 -15.24
N SER A 21 1.66 -10.25 -15.40
CA SER A 21 2.11 -11.61 -15.09
C SER A 21 1.99 -11.99 -13.61
N ALA A 22 1.75 -11.03 -12.70
CA ALA A 22 1.52 -11.30 -11.28
C ALA A 22 0.34 -12.25 -11.07
N TRP A 23 -0.79 -12.01 -11.75
CA TRP A 23 -1.95 -12.91 -11.73
C TRP A 23 -1.60 -14.31 -12.20
N MET A 24 -0.96 -14.44 -13.37
CA MET A 24 -0.62 -15.76 -13.94
C MET A 24 0.28 -16.57 -12.99
N ARG A 25 1.22 -15.93 -12.31
CA ARG A 25 2.10 -16.58 -11.33
C ARG A 25 1.33 -17.03 -10.11
N TRP A 26 0.45 -16.15 -9.59
CA TRP A 26 -0.43 -16.51 -8.48
C TRP A 26 -1.32 -17.69 -8.86
N ALA A 27 -2.04 -17.63 -9.97
CA ALA A 27 -2.93 -18.68 -10.43
C ALA A 27 -2.17 -20.01 -10.67
N THR A 28 -0.93 -19.96 -11.16
CA THR A 28 -0.08 -21.16 -11.30
C THR A 28 0.22 -21.78 -9.94
N ILE A 29 0.61 -20.97 -8.93
CA ILE A 29 0.90 -21.47 -7.58
C ILE A 29 -0.38 -22.05 -6.94
N ALA A 30 -1.50 -21.37 -7.05
CA ALA A 30 -2.79 -21.81 -6.54
C ALA A 30 -3.24 -23.12 -7.20
N SER A 31 -3.10 -23.24 -8.53
CA SER A 31 -3.39 -24.47 -9.27
C SER A 31 -2.53 -25.65 -8.80
N LEU A 32 -1.23 -25.43 -8.58
CA LEU A 32 -0.32 -26.46 -8.06
C LEU A 32 -0.69 -26.91 -6.63
N ASN A 33 -1.32 -26.02 -5.87
CA ASN A 33 -1.80 -26.32 -4.51
C ASN A 33 -3.24 -26.92 -4.48
N GLY A 34 -3.86 -27.11 -5.64
CA GLY A 34 -5.18 -27.74 -5.75
C GLY A 34 -6.37 -26.80 -5.77
N ASP A 35 -6.16 -25.47 -5.83
CA ASP A 35 -7.24 -24.46 -5.83
C ASP A 35 -7.99 -24.38 -7.17
N GLY A 36 -7.60 -25.16 -8.18
CA GLY A 36 -8.33 -25.29 -9.45
C GLY A 36 -8.33 -24.05 -10.34
N LEU A 37 -7.50 -23.04 -10.04
CA LEU A 37 -7.37 -21.84 -10.86
C LEU A 37 -6.59 -22.13 -12.15
N ASP A 38 -7.08 -21.57 -13.27
CA ASP A 38 -6.44 -21.71 -14.56
C ASP A 38 -5.69 -20.39 -14.92
N PRO A 39 -4.34 -20.39 -14.92
CA PRO A 39 -3.55 -19.19 -15.19
C PRO A 39 -3.74 -18.62 -16.60
N PHE A 40 -4.31 -19.38 -17.54
CA PHE A 40 -4.55 -18.97 -18.92
C PHE A 40 -5.95 -18.41 -19.15
N LYS A 41 -6.86 -18.56 -18.20
CA LYS A 41 -8.18 -17.95 -18.24
C LYS A 41 -8.17 -16.54 -17.69
N GLN A 42 -9.13 -15.74 -18.14
CA GLN A 42 -9.38 -14.43 -17.55
C GLN A 42 -9.88 -14.64 -16.13
N PRO A 43 -9.27 -13.95 -15.11
CA PRO A 43 -9.71 -14.05 -13.73
C PRO A 43 -11.12 -13.48 -13.56
N THR A 44 -11.88 -14.07 -12.66
CA THR A 44 -13.10 -13.45 -12.15
C THR A 44 -12.79 -12.36 -11.14
N SER A 45 -13.79 -11.55 -10.79
CA SER A 45 -13.63 -10.55 -9.73
C SER A 45 -13.33 -11.20 -8.36
N GLU A 46 -13.83 -12.39 -8.12
CA GLU A 46 -13.59 -13.15 -6.89
C GLU A 46 -12.17 -13.70 -6.84
N ASP A 47 -11.66 -14.26 -7.95
CA ASP A 47 -10.29 -14.72 -8.05
C ASP A 47 -9.28 -13.60 -7.72
N LEU A 48 -9.57 -12.37 -8.18
CA LEU A 48 -8.74 -11.19 -7.92
C LEU A 48 -8.85 -10.67 -6.48
N LYS A 49 -9.82 -11.14 -5.69
CA LYS A 49 -9.96 -10.83 -4.27
C LYS A 49 -9.23 -11.85 -3.38
N SER A 50 -8.35 -12.69 -3.93
CA SER A 50 -7.49 -13.56 -3.12
C SER A 50 -6.67 -12.73 -2.12
N PRO A 51 -6.79 -12.97 -0.80
CA PRO A 51 -6.03 -12.24 0.21
C PRO A 51 -4.52 -12.33 0.00
N LEU A 52 -4.01 -13.47 -0.48
CA LEU A 52 -2.58 -13.64 -0.75
C LEU A 52 -2.09 -12.74 -1.89
N LEU A 53 -2.89 -12.58 -2.94
CA LEU A 53 -2.57 -11.66 -4.04
C LEU A 53 -2.50 -10.21 -3.53
N TRP A 54 -3.40 -9.81 -2.63
CA TRP A 54 -3.41 -8.49 -2.02
C TRP A 54 -2.25 -8.29 -1.05
N LEU A 55 -1.92 -9.30 -0.22
CA LEU A 55 -0.79 -9.22 0.71
C LEU A 55 0.55 -9.14 -0.03
N THR A 56 0.72 -9.86 -1.13
CA THR A 56 1.94 -9.73 -1.96
C THR A 56 2.04 -8.35 -2.60
N GLN A 57 0.93 -7.72 -2.98
CA GLN A 57 0.91 -6.34 -3.46
C GLN A 57 1.28 -5.35 -2.34
N ALA A 58 0.77 -5.55 -1.12
CA ALA A 58 1.12 -4.72 0.03
C ALA A 58 2.62 -4.81 0.35
N GLU A 59 3.18 -6.03 0.33
CA GLU A 59 4.62 -6.25 0.53
C GLU A 59 5.45 -5.55 -0.57
N ALA A 60 5.05 -5.66 -1.84
CA ALA A 60 5.75 -5.00 -2.94
C ALA A 60 5.79 -3.47 -2.77
N MET A 61 4.68 -2.86 -2.33
CA MET A 61 4.60 -1.42 -2.05
C MET A 61 5.49 -1.03 -0.86
N SER A 62 5.50 -1.83 0.21
CA SER A 62 6.35 -1.62 1.39
C SER A 62 7.84 -1.67 1.03
N GLN A 63 8.25 -2.66 0.24
CA GLN A 63 9.62 -2.78 -0.25
C GLN A 63 10.01 -1.61 -1.15
N ALA A 64 9.12 -1.17 -2.05
CA ALA A 64 9.36 -0.01 -2.89
C ALA A 64 9.54 1.26 -2.06
N ALA A 65 8.69 1.48 -1.04
CA ALA A 65 8.81 2.60 -0.11
C ALA A 65 10.16 2.59 0.62
N SER A 66 10.59 1.43 1.11
CA SER A 66 11.87 1.26 1.81
C SER A 66 13.05 1.61 0.91
N VAL A 67 13.02 1.20 -0.37
CA VAL A 67 14.05 1.55 -1.35
C VAL A 67 14.07 3.05 -1.60
N LEU A 68 12.91 3.68 -1.79
CA LEU A 68 12.82 5.13 -2.01
C LEU A 68 13.37 5.92 -0.83
N ILE A 69 13.03 5.55 0.42
CA ILE A 69 13.50 6.25 1.62
C ILE A 69 15.02 6.08 1.82
N SER A 70 15.57 4.95 1.39
CA SER A 70 17.01 4.67 1.49
C SER A 70 17.83 5.29 0.36
N ALA A 71 17.19 5.76 -0.71
CA ALA A 71 17.86 6.36 -1.87
C ALA A 71 17.94 7.87 -1.71
N GLU A 72 19.08 8.44 -2.13
CA GLU A 72 19.31 9.88 -2.19
C GLU A 72 19.43 10.32 -3.66
N PRO A 73 18.32 10.63 -4.34
CA PRO A 73 18.34 11.04 -5.73
C PRO A 73 18.99 12.41 -5.89
N SER A 74 19.85 12.57 -6.89
CA SER A 74 20.63 13.83 -7.08
C SER A 74 19.80 14.99 -7.65
N PHE A 75 18.67 14.71 -8.31
CA PHE A 75 17.87 15.68 -9.06
C PHE A 75 18.72 16.56 -10.00
N GLY A 76 19.74 15.97 -10.66
CA GLY A 76 20.76 16.70 -11.44
C GLY A 76 20.20 17.56 -12.58
N ASN A 77 18.99 17.24 -13.09
CA ASN A 77 18.31 17.99 -14.16
C ASN A 77 17.45 19.16 -13.63
N VAL A 78 17.44 19.39 -12.31
CA VAL A 78 16.65 20.45 -11.67
C VAL A 78 17.62 21.53 -11.15
N PRO A 79 17.27 22.83 -11.29
CA PRO A 79 18.07 23.92 -10.70
C PRO A 79 18.37 23.67 -9.21
N PRO A 80 19.58 23.97 -8.72
CA PRO A 80 20.00 23.66 -7.36
C PRO A 80 19.02 24.16 -6.29
N GLU A 81 18.44 25.34 -6.46
CA GLU A 81 17.48 25.96 -5.55
C GLU A 81 16.14 25.22 -5.45
N MET A 82 15.82 24.41 -6.46
CA MET A 82 14.57 23.62 -6.52
C MET A 82 14.75 22.18 -5.99
N ARG A 83 15.98 21.71 -5.81
CA ARG A 83 16.25 20.31 -5.44
C ARG A 83 15.64 19.91 -4.10
N GLY A 84 15.65 20.82 -3.12
CA GLY A 84 15.03 20.59 -1.83
C GLY A 84 13.50 20.39 -1.92
N ILE A 85 12.83 21.08 -2.86
CA ILE A 85 11.40 20.86 -3.13
C ILE A 85 11.19 19.47 -3.71
N CYS A 86 12.00 19.07 -4.70
CA CYS A 86 11.91 17.75 -5.31
C CYS A 86 12.18 16.64 -4.29
N ASP A 87 13.13 16.81 -3.39
CA ASP A 87 13.45 15.84 -2.34
C ASP A 87 12.29 15.64 -1.36
N SER A 88 11.69 16.74 -0.89
CA SER A 88 10.51 16.67 -0.04
C SER A 88 9.33 15.96 -0.72
N GLN A 89 9.09 16.24 -2.00
CA GLN A 89 8.06 15.58 -2.79
C GLN A 89 8.40 14.10 -3.04
N TYR A 90 9.65 13.76 -3.25
CA TYR A 90 10.10 12.39 -3.39
C TYR A 90 9.84 11.57 -2.11
N CYS A 91 10.14 12.15 -0.95
CA CYS A 91 9.82 11.52 0.34
C CYS A 91 8.29 11.37 0.54
N ALA A 92 7.50 12.34 0.11
CA ALA A 92 6.03 12.24 0.16
C ALA A 92 5.48 11.08 -0.69
N VAL A 93 6.11 10.78 -1.85
CA VAL A 93 5.77 9.59 -2.65
C VAL A 93 6.06 8.30 -1.89
N ALA A 94 7.18 8.23 -1.17
CA ALA A 94 7.49 7.06 -0.34
C ALA A 94 6.45 6.87 0.77
N LEU A 95 6.03 7.94 1.46
CA LEU A 95 4.97 7.90 2.46
C LEU A 95 3.62 7.46 1.87
N MET A 96 3.29 7.89 0.66
CA MET A 96 2.11 7.43 -0.06
C MET A 96 2.16 5.90 -0.27
N LEU A 97 3.30 5.35 -0.66
CA LEU A 97 3.46 3.91 -0.86
C LEU A 97 3.32 3.14 0.46
N VAL A 98 3.82 3.66 1.59
CA VAL A 98 3.57 3.09 2.93
C VAL A 98 2.06 3.09 3.21
N GLY A 99 1.39 4.20 2.97
CA GLY A 99 -0.06 4.31 3.16
C GLY A 99 -0.86 3.33 2.29
N TYR A 100 -0.51 3.19 1.01
CA TYR A 100 -1.14 2.20 0.13
C TYR A 100 -0.84 0.75 0.55
N SER A 101 0.37 0.46 1.01
CA SER A 101 0.72 -0.84 1.57
C SER A 101 -0.20 -1.21 2.75
N LEU A 102 -0.40 -0.26 3.68
CA LEU A 102 -1.34 -0.42 4.80
C LEU A 102 -2.78 -0.60 4.33
N GLU A 103 -3.25 0.21 3.38
CA GLU A 103 -4.61 0.11 2.83
C GLU A 103 -4.89 -1.27 2.24
N VAL A 104 -4.00 -1.73 1.37
CA VAL A 104 -4.15 -3.03 0.69
C VAL A 104 -4.06 -4.18 1.71
N CYS A 105 -3.15 -4.09 2.69
CA CYS A 105 -3.02 -5.05 3.76
C CYS A 105 -4.29 -5.13 4.61
N LEU A 106 -4.85 -3.99 5.05
CA LEU A 106 -6.08 -3.93 5.84
C LEU A 106 -7.27 -4.51 5.07
N LYS A 107 -7.40 -4.20 3.79
CA LYS A 107 -8.45 -4.78 2.94
C LYS A 107 -8.29 -6.29 2.77
N ALA A 108 -7.06 -6.79 2.60
CA ALA A 108 -6.79 -8.24 2.59
C ALA A 108 -7.24 -8.91 3.89
N MET A 109 -6.97 -8.29 5.04
CA MET A 109 -7.39 -8.80 6.36
C MET A 109 -8.92 -8.82 6.49
N ILE A 110 -9.61 -7.80 5.99
CA ILE A 110 -11.08 -7.77 5.97
C ILE A 110 -11.61 -8.93 5.12
N ILE A 111 -11.01 -9.19 3.95
CA ILE A 111 -11.39 -10.32 3.10
C ILE A 111 -11.18 -11.65 3.83
N VAL A 112 -10.06 -11.83 4.55
CA VAL A 112 -9.82 -13.04 5.36
C VAL A 112 -10.87 -13.19 6.44
N LYS A 113 -11.22 -12.10 7.12
CA LYS A 113 -12.16 -12.10 8.25
C LYS A 113 -13.61 -12.33 7.82
N GLU A 114 -14.05 -11.68 6.75
CA GLU A 114 -15.45 -11.67 6.32
C GLU A 114 -15.74 -12.71 5.21
N GLY A 115 -14.72 -13.15 4.50
CA GLY A 115 -14.84 -13.97 3.29
C GLY A 115 -15.00 -13.14 2.02
N VAL A 116 -14.65 -13.74 0.87
CA VAL A 116 -14.66 -13.06 -0.45
C VAL A 116 -16.06 -12.61 -0.85
N GLU A 117 -17.07 -13.44 -0.62
CA GLU A 117 -18.47 -13.15 -0.96
C GLU A 117 -19.00 -11.94 -0.17
N ALA A 118 -18.90 -11.97 1.16
CA ALA A 118 -19.35 -10.87 2.02
C ALA A 118 -18.60 -9.56 1.75
N TYR A 119 -17.28 -9.65 1.47
CA TYR A 119 -16.49 -8.49 1.05
C TYR A 119 -17.00 -7.92 -0.28
N SER A 120 -17.32 -8.77 -1.26
CA SER A 120 -17.82 -8.36 -2.57
C SER A 120 -19.18 -7.66 -2.46
N ASP A 121 -20.08 -8.17 -1.66
CA ASP A 121 -21.40 -7.57 -1.40
C ASP A 121 -21.28 -6.19 -0.71
N ALA A 122 -20.29 -6.03 0.16
CA ALA A 122 -20.01 -4.78 0.89
C ALA A 122 -18.92 -3.92 0.24
N GLU A 123 -18.47 -4.21 -0.98
CA GLU A 123 -17.29 -3.60 -1.61
C GLU A 123 -17.31 -2.06 -1.53
N ARG A 124 -18.46 -1.43 -1.78
CA ARG A 124 -18.62 0.05 -1.69
C ARG A 124 -18.22 0.64 -0.34
N LYS A 125 -18.40 -0.13 0.76
CA LYS A 125 -18.00 0.28 2.12
C LYS A 125 -16.48 0.38 2.24
N TYR A 126 -15.75 -0.45 1.49
CA TYR A 126 -14.30 -0.59 1.51
C TYR A 126 -13.59 0.20 0.40
N LEU A 127 -14.35 0.82 -0.54
CA LEU A 127 -13.83 1.77 -1.52
C LEU A 127 -13.52 3.12 -0.85
N THR A 128 -12.55 3.11 0.05
CA THR A 128 -12.11 4.27 0.82
C THR A 128 -10.61 4.23 1.02
N HIS A 129 -10.00 5.42 1.19
CA HIS A 129 -8.63 5.62 1.61
C HIS A 129 -8.52 5.92 3.12
N ASP A 130 -9.61 5.91 3.86
CA ASP A 130 -9.65 6.16 5.30
C ASP A 130 -9.10 4.92 6.04
N LEU A 131 -7.80 4.98 6.37
CA LEU A 131 -7.09 3.87 7.01
C LEU A 131 -7.58 3.59 8.43
N LYS A 132 -8.03 4.62 9.18
CA LYS A 132 -8.63 4.42 10.51
C LYS A 132 -9.91 3.61 10.41
N LYS A 133 -10.76 3.93 9.42
CA LYS A 133 -11.99 3.18 9.17
C LYS A 133 -11.70 1.75 8.76
N LEU A 134 -10.71 1.53 7.91
CA LEU A 134 -10.31 0.19 7.50
C LEU A 134 -9.71 -0.63 8.65
N ALA A 135 -9.01 0.02 9.58
CA ALA A 135 -8.37 -0.62 10.74
C ALA A 135 -9.30 -0.78 11.96
N ALA A 136 -10.58 -0.42 11.86
CA ALA A 136 -11.53 -0.41 12.99
C ALA A 136 -11.72 -1.77 13.68
N PHE A 137 -11.37 -2.87 13.02
CA PHE A 137 -11.43 -4.23 13.59
C PHE A 137 -10.20 -4.61 14.42
N ILE A 138 -9.14 -3.80 14.43
CA ILE A 138 -7.92 -3.99 15.22
C ILE A 138 -8.10 -3.28 16.56
N HIS A 139 -8.26 -4.02 17.65
CA HIS A 139 -8.66 -3.46 18.95
C HIS A 139 -7.51 -2.93 19.80
N ASP A 140 -6.25 -3.28 19.49
CA ASP A 140 -5.05 -2.95 20.26
C ASP A 140 -4.24 -1.77 19.67
N LEU A 141 -4.86 -0.96 18.81
CA LEU A 141 -4.24 0.26 18.27
C LEU A 141 -4.26 1.37 19.33
N GLU A 142 -3.08 1.92 19.60
CA GLU A 142 -2.89 3.05 20.52
C GLU A 142 -3.28 4.39 19.84
N ALA A 143 -3.41 5.45 20.65
CA ALA A 143 -3.71 6.79 20.15
C ALA A 143 -2.72 7.26 19.07
N LYS A 144 -1.43 6.95 19.25
CA LYS A 144 -0.38 7.24 18.27
C LYS A 144 -0.54 6.44 16.97
N ASP A 145 -0.92 5.16 17.05
CA ASP A 145 -1.20 4.32 15.88
C ASP A 145 -2.36 4.90 15.07
N LEU A 146 -3.45 5.31 15.73
CA LEU A 146 -4.62 5.93 15.09
C LEU A 146 -4.28 7.27 14.44
N ALA A 147 -3.46 8.10 15.09
CA ALA A 147 -2.96 9.35 14.51
C ALA A 147 -2.07 9.09 13.30
N THR A 148 -1.25 8.06 13.34
CA THR A 148 -0.39 7.63 12.21
C THR A 148 -1.23 7.15 11.02
N LEU A 149 -2.30 6.38 11.24
CA LEU A 149 -3.24 5.97 10.20
C LEU A 149 -3.96 7.18 9.57
N GLU A 150 -4.33 8.16 10.38
CA GLU A 150 -4.93 9.40 9.89
C GLU A 150 -3.96 10.20 9.02
N LEU A 151 -2.72 10.36 9.48
CA LEU A 151 -1.64 10.99 8.70
C LEU A 151 -1.45 10.28 7.36
N MET A 152 -1.32 8.96 7.35
CA MET A 152 -1.14 8.16 6.12
C MET A 152 -2.35 8.26 5.18
N THR A 153 -3.57 8.41 5.71
CA THR A 153 -4.77 8.65 4.89
C THR A 153 -4.60 9.89 4.01
N HIS A 154 -4.01 10.97 4.52
CA HIS A 154 -3.77 12.18 3.73
C HIS A 154 -2.73 11.96 2.63
N PHE A 155 -1.65 11.21 2.92
CA PHE A 155 -0.64 10.89 1.89
C PHE A 155 -1.22 10.03 0.77
N VAL A 156 -2.07 9.05 1.09
CA VAL A 156 -2.77 8.23 0.09
C VAL A 156 -3.77 9.07 -0.71
N ALA A 157 -4.54 9.94 -0.02
CA ALA A 157 -5.60 10.71 -0.66
C ALA A 157 -5.06 11.80 -1.60
N TRP A 158 -4.03 12.55 -1.20
CA TRP A 158 -3.52 13.68 -1.99
C TRP A 158 -2.03 14.00 -1.79
N ALA A 159 -1.51 14.08 -0.55
CA ALA A 159 -0.22 14.69 -0.23
C ALA A 159 1.00 13.99 -0.87
N GLY A 160 0.89 12.70 -1.19
CA GLY A 160 1.93 11.97 -1.90
C GLY A 160 1.83 12.04 -3.44
N ARG A 161 0.76 12.66 -3.98
CA ARG A 161 0.50 12.70 -5.43
C ARG A 161 0.43 14.09 -6.00
N TYR A 162 -0.08 15.03 -5.23
CA TYR A 162 -0.37 16.39 -5.67
C TYR A 162 0.18 17.41 -4.68
N PRO A 163 0.78 18.51 -5.14
CA PRO A 163 1.16 19.62 -4.26
C PRO A 163 -0.05 20.41 -3.76
N ASP A 164 -1.21 20.30 -4.43
CA ASP A 164 -2.46 20.92 -4.08
C ASP A 164 -3.43 19.90 -3.49
N PRO A 165 -3.90 20.09 -2.22
CA PRO A 165 -4.90 19.21 -1.62
C PRO A 165 -6.27 19.30 -2.30
N GLY A 166 -6.52 20.32 -3.10
CA GLY A 166 -7.83 20.65 -3.66
C GLY A 166 -8.82 21.19 -2.63
N ALA A 167 -9.91 21.78 -3.10
CA ALA A 167 -10.91 22.46 -2.24
C ALA A 167 -11.45 21.59 -1.10
N LYS A 168 -11.53 20.28 -1.31
CA LYS A 168 -12.04 19.33 -0.28
C LYS A 168 -11.12 19.18 0.93
N PHE A 169 -9.81 19.37 0.76
CA PHE A 169 -8.82 19.10 1.80
C PHE A 169 -8.02 20.33 2.21
N ILE A 170 -8.28 21.50 1.64
CA ILE A 170 -7.51 22.73 1.92
C ILE A 170 -7.56 23.10 3.40
N ASP A 171 -8.72 22.98 4.03
CA ASP A 171 -8.90 23.28 5.46
C ASP A 171 -8.19 22.27 6.38
N LYS A 172 -7.79 21.11 5.83
CA LYS A 172 -7.10 20.06 6.56
C LYS A 172 -5.58 20.07 6.33
N HIS A 173 -5.10 20.92 5.45
CA HIS A 173 -3.67 20.95 5.08
C HIS A 173 -2.78 21.12 6.33
N ASP A 174 -3.02 22.14 7.13
CA ASP A 174 -2.20 22.42 8.31
C ASP A 174 -2.46 21.42 9.45
N SER A 175 -3.67 20.88 9.56
CA SER A 175 -4.01 19.91 10.60
C SER A 175 -3.24 18.59 10.47
N VAL A 176 -2.82 18.21 9.27
CA VAL A 176 -2.02 17.01 9.03
C VAL A 176 -0.64 17.12 9.69
N PHE A 177 -0.01 18.30 9.55
CA PHE A 177 1.30 18.56 10.15
C PHE A 177 1.19 18.72 11.67
N ALA A 178 0.16 19.45 12.16
CA ALA A 178 -0.12 19.59 13.59
C ALA A 178 -0.36 18.22 14.27
N LEU A 179 -1.04 17.29 13.59
CA LEU A 179 -1.25 15.93 14.08
C LEU A 179 0.09 15.18 14.26
N ALA A 180 0.98 15.28 13.28
CA ALA A 180 2.29 14.65 13.34
C ALA A 180 3.14 15.22 14.49
N GLU A 181 3.12 16.53 14.71
CA GLU A 181 3.83 17.20 15.83
C GLU A 181 3.22 16.81 17.18
N GLN A 182 1.90 16.90 17.33
CA GLN A 182 1.20 16.56 18.56
C GLN A 182 1.50 15.15 19.07
N HIS A 183 1.56 14.19 18.16
CA HIS A 183 1.82 12.79 18.47
C HIS A 183 3.30 12.39 18.31
N GLN A 184 4.18 13.34 17.96
CA GLN A 184 5.60 13.10 17.71
C GLN A 184 5.82 11.89 16.78
N ILE A 185 5.08 11.87 15.64
CA ILE A 185 5.15 10.77 14.69
C ILE A 185 6.46 10.86 13.92
N SER A 186 7.26 9.81 14.01
CA SER A 186 8.53 9.67 13.32
C SER A 186 8.44 8.67 12.17
N GLY A 187 9.42 8.67 11.26
CA GLY A 187 9.52 7.63 10.23
C GLY A 187 9.56 6.21 10.80
N TYR A 188 10.14 6.02 11.99
CA TYR A 188 10.15 4.74 12.69
C TYR A 188 8.73 4.28 13.08
N ASP A 189 7.87 5.20 13.54
CA ASP A 189 6.50 4.88 13.91
C ASP A 189 5.67 4.37 12.73
N LEU A 190 5.92 4.90 11.52
CA LEU A 190 5.27 4.46 10.29
C LEU A 190 5.57 2.98 9.99
N PHE A 191 6.85 2.60 10.02
CA PHE A 191 7.26 1.22 9.77
C PHE A 191 6.87 0.28 10.92
N LYS A 192 6.90 0.76 12.16
CA LYS A 192 6.42 0.01 13.32
C LYS A 192 4.94 -0.31 13.19
N LEU A 193 4.12 0.66 12.80
CA LEU A 193 2.70 0.46 12.57
C LEU A 193 2.45 -0.51 11.41
N ALA A 194 3.16 -0.35 10.27
CA ALA A 194 3.06 -1.27 9.15
C ALA A 194 3.40 -2.71 9.57
N SER A 195 4.48 -2.88 10.33
CA SER A 195 4.86 -4.19 10.89
C SER A 195 3.79 -4.76 11.83
N LYS A 196 3.23 -3.93 12.73
CA LYS A 196 2.15 -4.32 13.66
C LYS A 196 0.91 -4.80 12.89
N VAL A 197 0.47 -4.06 11.88
CA VAL A 197 -0.65 -4.42 11.03
C VAL A 197 -0.36 -5.72 10.26
N MET A 198 0.81 -5.86 9.65
CA MET A 198 1.19 -7.07 8.92
C MET A 198 1.35 -8.30 9.84
N GLN A 199 1.83 -8.11 11.06
CA GLN A 199 1.91 -9.21 12.04
C GLN A 199 0.52 -9.66 12.50
N TYR A 200 -0.44 -8.75 12.61
CA TYR A 200 -1.81 -9.10 12.96
C TYR A 200 -2.45 -10.05 11.94
N VAL A 201 -2.03 -10.01 10.67
CA VAL A 201 -2.44 -10.99 9.63
C VAL A 201 -2.12 -12.42 10.08
N ARG A 202 -0.97 -12.64 10.73
CA ARG A 202 -0.54 -13.98 11.16
C ARG A 202 -1.45 -14.60 12.22
N THR A 203 -2.33 -13.82 12.84
CA THR A 203 -3.32 -14.33 13.80
C THR A 203 -4.54 -14.92 13.11
N PHE A 204 -4.71 -14.73 11.78
CA PHE A 204 -5.83 -15.22 10.99
C PHE A 204 -5.44 -16.35 10.02
N VAL A 205 -4.16 -16.62 9.88
CA VAL A 205 -3.59 -17.67 9.02
C VAL A 205 -2.88 -18.67 9.91
#